data_f0d5e1f9590ebe219e2ee141a7c26150
#
_entry.id   f0d5e1f9590ebe219e2ee141a7c26150
#
_cell.length_a   1.000
_cell.length_b   1.000
_cell.length_c   1.000
_cell.angle_alpha   90.00
_cell.angle_beta   90.00
_cell.angle_gamma   90.00
#
_symmetry.space_group_name_H-M   'P 1'
#
loop_
_entity.id
_entity.type
_entity.pdbx_description
1 polymer ?
#
loop_
_entity_poly.entity_id
_entity_poly.type
_entity_poly.pdbx_seq_one_letter_code
_entity_poly.pdbx_strand_id
1 'polypeptide(L)'
;MHIVIGAGVIGASVAYHLARAGAPVTVIDAGRIGGGTSGSSFAWVNSHNKAPRAYHDLNVAGMRAHAALRECFGDAPWWHGGGTVEWESIAPEAYRAKVALLQSWGYTAEWLDHAALHALEPDINLDAVGDAPVAFFPDDGWVDPVVYSHALLTEAKHLGAQVFQHLAVTAIRRQGSRVTGVTTADGATHDADVVVNATGRWADQSALPLDLRIPLAPSAGLMLFTPPLAHGVQRVIFSPHVHIRPDGAGRLLICRNDLEVTADAELDRCSPEVTGLLAAAREVLPLLRHVDAEALRVGVRAIPADQFPAVGPSPGTKGYYSVVTHSGVTLAPFLGEAVAEEILNNTVRPELASFRPQRFFS
;
A
#
# COMPACT_ATOMS: atom_id res chain seq x y z
N MET A 1 -20.67 10.83 15.26
CA MET A 1 -19.64 9.83 15.66
C MET A 1 -19.26 9.00 14.45
N HIS A 2 -17.94 8.78 14.22
CA HIS A 2 -17.41 8.02 13.10
C HIS A 2 -16.68 6.79 13.63
N ILE A 3 -16.86 5.65 12.99
CA ILE A 3 -16.10 4.43 13.28
C ILE A 3 -15.30 4.05 12.03
N VAL A 4 -14.01 3.81 12.19
CA VAL A 4 -13.13 3.26 11.15
C VAL A 4 -12.77 1.83 11.53
N ILE A 5 -13.11 0.86 10.69
CA ILE A 5 -12.79 -0.55 10.89
C ILE A 5 -11.48 -0.85 10.13
N GLY A 6 -10.43 -1.18 10.90
CA GLY A 6 -9.10 -1.43 10.39
C GLY A 6 -8.10 -0.31 10.72
N ALA A 7 -6.94 -0.69 11.24
CA ALA A 7 -5.83 0.20 11.63
C ALA A 7 -4.59 0.02 10.73
N GLY A 8 -4.79 -0.36 9.47
CA GLY A 8 -3.77 -0.32 8.43
C GLY A 8 -3.55 1.10 7.92
N VAL A 9 -2.69 1.27 6.89
CA VAL A 9 -2.35 2.60 6.32
C VAL A 9 -3.59 3.41 5.91
N ILE A 10 -4.61 2.76 5.36
CA ILE A 10 -5.85 3.43 4.93
C ILE A 10 -6.66 3.90 6.15
N GLY A 11 -6.95 2.99 7.09
CA GLY A 11 -7.74 3.36 8.28
C GLY A 11 -7.05 4.40 9.15
N ALA A 12 -5.71 4.31 9.29
CA ALA A 12 -4.91 5.30 10.00
C ALA A 12 -5.01 6.69 9.36
N SER A 13 -4.93 6.75 8.01
CA SER A 13 -5.08 8.01 7.27
C SER A 13 -6.47 8.61 7.42
N VAL A 14 -7.52 7.82 7.23
CA VAL A 14 -8.90 8.29 7.38
C VAL A 14 -9.15 8.80 8.81
N ALA A 15 -8.72 8.05 9.82
CA ALA A 15 -8.89 8.43 11.22
C ALA A 15 -8.15 9.73 11.56
N TYR A 16 -6.91 9.87 11.07
CA TYR A 16 -6.12 11.10 11.27
C TYR A 16 -6.82 12.33 10.67
N HIS A 17 -7.27 12.24 9.40
CA HIS A 17 -7.92 13.37 8.75
C HIS A 17 -9.29 13.72 9.37
N LEU A 18 -10.07 12.73 9.79
CA LEU A 18 -11.31 12.97 10.55
C LEU A 18 -11.01 13.66 11.89
N ALA A 19 -10.05 13.15 12.66
CA ALA A 19 -9.68 13.75 13.95
C ALA A 19 -9.11 15.16 13.78
N ARG A 20 -8.26 15.40 12.77
CA ARG A 20 -7.71 16.70 12.42
C ARG A 20 -8.78 17.73 12.07
N ALA A 21 -9.88 17.29 11.48
CA ALA A 21 -11.05 18.12 11.21
C ALA A 21 -11.97 18.31 12.44
N GLY A 22 -11.57 17.84 13.63
CA GLY A 22 -12.34 17.94 14.88
C GLY A 22 -13.49 16.95 14.99
N ALA A 23 -13.60 15.98 14.10
CA ALA A 23 -14.66 14.97 14.14
C ALA A 23 -14.35 13.88 15.17
N PRO A 24 -15.31 13.45 16.00
CA PRO A 24 -15.13 12.34 16.92
C PRO A 24 -15.01 11.02 16.12
N VAL A 25 -13.88 10.31 16.31
CA VAL A 25 -13.57 9.07 15.59
C VAL A 25 -13.08 7.99 16.53
N THR A 26 -13.54 6.77 16.27
CA THR A 26 -13.09 5.54 16.91
C THR A 26 -12.54 4.59 15.84
N VAL A 27 -11.33 4.11 16.03
CA VAL A 27 -10.72 3.05 15.19
C VAL A 27 -10.80 1.73 15.92
N ILE A 28 -11.25 0.68 15.24
CA ILE A 28 -11.35 -0.67 15.80
C ILE A 28 -10.64 -1.64 14.85
N ASP A 29 -9.64 -2.38 15.36
CA ASP A 29 -8.90 -3.38 14.62
C ASP A 29 -8.88 -4.72 15.34
N ALA A 30 -9.11 -5.80 14.61
CA ALA A 30 -9.08 -7.17 15.14
C ALA A 30 -7.69 -7.62 15.58
N GLY A 31 -6.65 -7.00 15.05
CA GLY A 31 -5.25 -7.28 15.38
C GLY A 31 -4.54 -6.05 15.93
N ARG A 32 -3.27 -5.94 15.59
CA ARG A 32 -2.41 -4.79 15.93
C ARG A 32 -2.42 -3.74 14.80
N ILE A 33 -2.08 -2.51 15.12
CA ILE A 33 -1.89 -1.45 14.14
C ILE A 33 -0.88 -1.90 13.06
N GLY A 34 -1.28 -1.74 11.80
CA GLY A 34 -0.46 -2.14 10.64
C GLY A 34 -0.25 -3.65 10.47
N GLY A 35 -0.91 -4.50 11.27
CA GLY A 35 -0.64 -5.95 11.34
C GLY A 35 -1.16 -6.77 10.15
N GLY A 36 -2.01 -6.20 9.29
CA GLY A 36 -2.53 -6.85 8.09
C GLY A 36 -1.61 -6.72 6.87
N THR A 37 -2.19 -6.50 5.70
CA THR A 37 -1.47 -6.28 4.43
C THR A 37 -0.43 -5.16 4.53
N SER A 38 -0.68 -4.13 5.34
CA SER A 38 0.27 -3.03 5.57
C SER A 38 1.62 -3.53 6.08
N GLY A 39 1.63 -4.39 7.11
CA GLY A 39 2.85 -4.98 7.66
C GLY A 39 3.48 -6.10 6.81
N SER A 40 2.85 -6.44 5.68
CA SER A 40 3.30 -7.45 4.72
C SER A 40 3.25 -6.85 3.31
N SER A 41 3.90 -5.72 3.09
CA SER A 41 3.89 -4.97 1.83
C SER A 41 5.30 -4.58 1.42
N PHE A 42 5.58 -4.63 0.13
CA PHE A 42 6.79 -4.01 -0.43
C PHE A 42 6.76 -2.48 -0.23
N ALA A 43 5.57 -1.93 -0.08
CA ALA A 43 5.30 -0.56 0.33
C ALA A 43 5.93 0.52 -0.57
N TRP A 44 6.05 0.22 -1.84
CA TRP A 44 6.56 1.12 -2.87
C TRP A 44 5.54 2.19 -3.22
N VAL A 45 5.97 3.44 -3.22
CA VAL A 45 5.19 4.63 -3.58
C VAL A 45 5.60 5.06 -4.98
N ASN A 46 4.72 4.82 -5.95
CA ASN A 46 4.98 5.04 -7.36
C ASN A 46 3.69 5.17 -8.17
N SER A 47 3.82 5.62 -9.43
CA SER A 47 2.73 5.60 -10.40
C SER A 47 3.12 5.11 -11.80
N HIS A 48 4.37 4.72 -12.04
CA HIS A 48 4.82 4.36 -13.39
C HIS A 48 4.29 3.01 -13.91
N ASN A 49 3.83 2.11 -13.02
CA ASN A 49 3.19 0.85 -13.38
C ASN A 49 1.66 0.88 -13.17
N LYS A 50 1.02 2.03 -13.36
CA LYS A 50 -0.43 2.22 -13.15
C LYS A 50 -1.12 2.66 -14.44
N ALA A 51 -1.95 1.78 -14.97
CA ALA A 51 -2.81 2.05 -16.11
C ALA A 51 -4.26 1.68 -15.76
N PRO A 52 -5.27 2.32 -16.35
CA PRO A 52 -5.24 3.40 -17.33
C PRO A 52 -4.85 4.76 -16.73
N ARG A 53 -4.85 5.83 -17.55
CA ARG A 53 -4.46 7.19 -17.14
C ARG A 53 -5.15 7.66 -15.86
N ALA A 54 -6.43 7.42 -15.67
CA ALA A 54 -7.14 7.81 -14.44
C ALA A 54 -6.55 7.13 -13.18
N TYR A 55 -6.10 5.89 -13.29
CA TYR A 55 -5.46 5.20 -12.17
C TYR A 55 -4.04 5.70 -11.92
N HIS A 56 -3.32 6.05 -12.98
CA HIS A 56 -2.04 6.74 -12.88
C HIS A 56 -2.20 8.08 -12.15
N ASP A 57 -3.13 8.93 -12.61
CA ASP A 57 -3.36 10.25 -12.02
C ASP A 57 -3.77 10.16 -10.53
N LEU A 58 -4.58 9.16 -10.17
CA LEU A 58 -4.93 8.91 -8.77
C LEU A 58 -3.69 8.56 -7.92
N ASN A 59 -2.77 7.72 -8.44
CA ASN A 59 -1.54 7.38 -7.72
C ASN A 59 -0.60 8.58 -7.63
N VAL A 60 -0.50 9.43 -8.66
CA VAL A 60 0.24 10.70 -8.60
C VAL A 60 -0.35 11.64 -7.53
N ALA A 61 -1.68 11.70 -7.40
CA ALA A 61 -2.30 12.45 -6.30
C ALA A 61 -1.90 11.88 -4.93
N GLY A 62 -1.81 10.55 -4.80
CA GLY A 62 -1.29 9.88 -3.61
C GLY A 62 0.16 10.26 -3.30
N MET A 63 1.04 10.27 -4.30
CA MET A 63 2.45 10.68 -4.14
C MET A 63 2.56 12.13 -3.65
N ARG A 64 1.78 13.05 -4.23
CA ARG A 64 1.71 14.46 -3.79
C ARG A 64 1.19 14.59 -2.37
N ALA A 65 0.19 13.80 -2.00
CA ALA A 65 -0.34 13.78 -0.64
C ALA A 65 0.69 13.28 0.38
N HIS A 66 1.57 12.33 0.01
CA HIS A 66 2.72 11.94 0.85
C HIS A 66 3.67 13.12 1.08
N ALA A 67 3.95 13.93 0.06
CA ALA A 67 4.80 15.12 0.22
C ALA A 67 4.17 16.13 1.19
N ALA A 68 2.90 16.47 0.99
CA ALA A 68 2.17 17.39 1.88
C ALA A 68 2.08 16.87 3.33
N LEU A 69 1.84 15.57 3.50
CA LEU A 69 1.77 14.95 4.83
C LEU A 69 3.11 15.04 5.56
N ARG A 70 4.24 14.83 4.88
CA ARG A 70 5.58 14.96 5.46
C ARG A 70 5.84 16.38 5.96
N GLU A 71 5.43 17.40 5.22
CA GLU A 71 5.52 18.79 5.65
C GLU A 71 4.75 19.04 6.95
N CYS A 72 3.57 18.43 7.10
CA CYS A 72 2.76 18.56 8.32
C CYS A 72 3.42 17.92 9.55
N PHE A 73 4.13 16.81 9.37
CA PHE A 73 4.77 16.09 10.47
C PHE A 73 6.20 16.56 10.77
N GLY A 74 6.83 17.28 9.85
CA GLY A 74 8.23 17.74 9.95
C GLY A 74 9.22 16.58 9.81
N ASP A 75 9.39 15.77 10.86
CA ASP A 75 10.08 14.48 10.75
C ASP A 75 9.07 13.39 10.41
N ALA A 76 9.31 12.69 9.29
CA ALA A 76 8.46 11.62 8.79
C ALA A 76 9.27 10.31 8.70
N PRO A 77 9.56 9.63 9.82
CA PRO A 77 10.48 8.49 9.89
C PRO A 77 10.01 7.28 9.09
N TRP A 78 8.77 7.29 8.64
CA TRP A 78 8.22 6.26 7.75
C TRP A 78 8.56 6.45 6.28
N TRP A 79 9.00 7.65 5.87
CA TRP A 79 9.23 7.97 4.45
C TRP A 79 10.69 7.82 4.07
N HIS A 80 10.90 7.13 2.96
CA HIS A 80 12.20 6.92 2.36
C HIS A 80 12.11 7.26 0.87
N GLY A 81 12.74 8.35 0.47
CA GLY A 81 12.87 8.78 -0.92
C GLY A 81 14.03 8.10 -1.63
N GLY A 82 14.52 8.76 -2.66
CA GLY A 82 15.69 8.34 -3.43
C GLY A 82 15.35 7.80 -4.82
N GLY A 83 14.07 7.53 -5.07
CA GLY A 83 13.61 7.10 -6.39
C GLY A 83 13.67 5.60 -6.60
N THR A 84 13.41 5.21 -7.85
CA THR A 84 13.47 3.83 -8.34
C THR A 84 14.37 3.75 -9.57
N VAL A 85 15.27 2.77 -9.61
CA VAL A 85 15.94 2.32 -10.84
C VAL A 85 15.20 1.10 -11.38
N GLU A 86 14.85 1.14 -12.67
CA GLU A 86 14.06 0.08 -13.32
C GLU A 86 14.65 -0.31 -14.67
N TRP A 87 14.70 -1.61 -14.93
CA TRP A 87 14.89 -2.18 -16.26
C TRP A 87 13.97 -3.39 -16.41
N GLU A 88 13.58 -3.68 -17.64
CA GLU A 88 12.62 -4.75 -17.96
C GLU A 88 13.19 -5.72 -19.01
N SER A 89 12.65 -6.94 -19.05
CA SER A 89 13.00 -7.96 -20.05
C SER A 89 12.18 -7.88 -21.35
N ILE A 90 11.45 -6.79 -21.56
CA ILE A 90 10.70 -6.52 -22.80
C ILE A 90 11.61 -5.87 -23.84
N ALA A 91 11.18 -5.82 -25.11
CA ALA A 91 11.92 -5.17 -26.17
C ALA A 91 12.29 -3.72 -25.78
N PRO A 92 13.56 -3.29 -25.99
CA PRO A 92 14.01 -1.95 -25.59
C PRO A 92 13.12 -0.81 -26.10
N GLU A 93 12.62 -0.91 -27.32
CA GLU A 93 11.74 0.08 -27.94
C GLU A 93 10.37 0.14 -27.24
N ALA A 94 9.85 -0.99 -26.82
CA ALA A 94 8.58 -1.06 -26.08
C ALA A 94 8.72 -0.42 -24.69
N TYR A 95 9.85 -0.67 -24.01
CA TYR A 95 10.12 -0.04 -22.73
C TYR A 95 10.34 1.46 -22.86
N ARG A 96 11.07 1.90 -23.88
CA ARG A 96 11.23 3.34 -24.18
C ARG A 96 9.88 4.01 -24.49
N ALA A 97 9.01 3.36 -25.25
CA ALA A 97 7.67 3.87 -25.52
C ALA A 97 6.81 3.98 -24.24
N LYS A 98 6.88 2.99 -23.34
CA LYS A 98 6.22 3.03 -22.02
C LYS A 98 6.69 4.25 -21.22
N VAL A 99 7.99 4.48 -21.11
CA VAL A 99 8.54 5.61 -20.35
C VAL A 99 8.19 6.94 -21.01
N ALA A 100 8.26 7.05 -22.36
CA ALA A 100 7.85 8.23 -23.08
C ALA A 100 6.38 8.58 -22.87
N LEU A 101 5.50 7.58 -22.80
CA LEU A 101 4.10 7.76 -22.46
C LEU A 101 3.94 8.38 -21.06
N LEU A 102 4.64 7.86 -20.06
CA LEU A 102 4.63 8.38 -18.70
C LEU A 102 5.14 9.83 -18.64
N GLN A 103 6.23 10.14 -19.36
CA GLN A 103 6.75 11.51 -19.48
C GLN A 103 5.72 12.44 -20.13
N SER A 104 4.98 11.97 -21.14
CA SER A 104 3.88 12.73 -21.75
C SER A 104 2.72 13.01 -20.78
N TRP A 105 2.62 12.21 -19.72
CA TRP A 105 1.67 12.40 -18.62
C TRP A 105 2.23 13.30 -17.51
N GLY A 106 3.47 13.75 -17.63
CA GLY A 106 4.14 14.60 -16.66
C GLY A 106 4.81 13.82 -15.53
N TYR A 107 5.04 12.51 -15.69
CA TYR A 107 5.78 11.71 -14.74
C TYR A 107 7.28 11.83 -15.00
N THR A 108 8.06 12.16 -13.97
CA THR A 108 9.51 12.37 -14.12
C THR A 108 10.21 11.04 -14.34
N ALA A 109 11.00 10.96 -15.41
CA ALA A 109 11.83 9.80 -15.70
C ALA A 109 13.10 10.24 -16.43
N GLU A 110 14.23 9.63 -16.08
CA GLU A 110 15.55 9.86 -16.64
C GLU A 110 16.12 8.53 -17.15
N TRP A 111 16.90 8.59 -18.26
CA TRP A 111 17.62 7.42 -18.74
C TRP A 111 19.03 7.39 -18.16
N LEU A 112 19.44 6.23 -17.64
CA LEU A 112 20.78 6.02 -17.11
C LEU A 112 21.59 5.16 -18.08
N ASP A 113 22.83 5.54 -18.32
CA ASP A 113 23.86 4.64 -18.81
C ASP A 113 24.48 3.84 -17.64
N HIS A 114 25.34 2.88 -17.94
CA HIS A 114 25.99 2.04 -16.93
C HIS A 114 26.83 2.84 -15.93
N ALA A 115 27.48 3.93 -16.38
CA ALA A 115 28.30 4.76 -15.49
C ALA A 115 27.43 5.53 -14.49
N ALA A 116 26.32 6.11 -14.97
CA ALA A 116 25.35 6.80 -14.15
C ALA A 116 24.63 5.83 -13.19
N LEU A 117 24.24 4.64 -13.67
CA LEU A 117 23.66 3.61 -12.82
C LEU A 117 24.62 3.18 -11.71
N HIS A 118 25.88 2.89 -12.03
CA HIS A 118 26.89 2.49 -11.04
C HIS A 118 27.20 3.61 -10.05
N ALA A 119 27.20 4.87 -10.50
CA ALA A 119 27.37 6.01 -9.60
C ALA A 119 26.18 6.16 -8.63
N LEU A 120 24.99 5.82 -9.10
CA LEU A 120 23.74 5.93 -8.33
C LEU A 120 23.52 4.76 -7.36
N GLU A 121 23.83 3.54 -7.81
CA GLU A 121 23.66 2.26 -7.06
C GLU A 121 24.91 1.37 -7.32
N PRO A 122 26.00 1.58 -6.58
CA PRO A 122 27.29 0.92 -6.86
C PRO A 122 27.28 -0.61 -6.62
N ASP A 123 26.31 -1.12 -5.88
CA ASP A 123 26.22 -2.55 -5.57
C ASP A 123 25.51 -3.36 -6.67
N ILE A 124 24.88 -2.69 -7.66
CA ILE A 124 24.22 -3.37 -8.79
C ILE A 124 25.28 -4.00 -9.72
N ASN A 125 25.07 -5.28 -10.01
CA ASN A 125 25.83 -5.99 -11.02
C ASN A 125 25.43 -5.54 -12.43
N LEU A 126 26.27 -4.80 -13.13
CA LEU A 126 25.99 -4.31 -14.47
C LEU A 126 25.83 -5.44 -15.51
N ASP A 127 26.45 -6.61 -15.30
CA ASP A 127 26.26 -7.76 -16.18
C ASP A 127 24.83 -8.30 -16.11
N ALA A 128 24.16 -8.18 -14.96
CA ALA A 128 22.75 -8.55 -14.81
C ALA A 128 21.79 -7.57 -15.50
N VAL A 129 22.22 -6.35 -15.75
CA VAL A 129 21.48 -5.34 -16.52
C VAL A 129 21.67 -5.58 -18.03
N GLY A 130 22.90 -5.95 -18.45
CA GLY A 130 23.26 -6.14 -19.86
C GLY A 130 23.01 -4.87 -20.69
N ASP A 131 22.47 -5.03 -21.88
CA ASP A 131 22.15 -3.91 -22.79
C ASP A 131 20.74 -3.33 -22.58
N ALA A 132 20.04 -3.71 -21.50
CA ALA A 132 18.70 -3.23 -21.24
C ALA A 132 18.72 -1.72 -20.94
N PRO A 133 17.79 -0.93 -21.49
CA PRO A 133 17.65 0.47 -21.11
C PRO A 133 17.21 0.56 -19.65
N VAL A 134 17.87 1.43 -18.88
CA VAL A 134 17.58 1.66 -17.47
C VAL A 134 16.90 3.01 -17.30
N ALA A 135 15.72 3.02 -16.71
CA ALA A 135 15.04 4.26 -16.31
C ALA A 135 15.23 4.52 -14.82
N PHE A 136 15.35 5.79 -14.48
CA PHE A 136 15.33 6.30 -13.11
C PHE A 136 14.09 7.17 -12.90
N PHE A 137 13.32 6.88 -11.87
CA PHE A 137 12.13 7.61 -11.45
C PHE A 137 12.39 8.32 -10.12
N PRO A 138 12.87 9.58 -10.14
CA PRO A 138 13.36 10.27 -8.95
C PRO A 138 12.30 10.56 -7.90
N ASP A 139 11.04 10.71 -8.31
CA ASP A 139 9.92 11.05 -7.43
C ASP A 139 9.33 9.86 -6.68
N ASP A 140 9.79 8.64 -7.01
CA ASP A 140 9.38 7.43 -6.30
C ASP A 140 10.03 7.35 -4.92
N GLY A 141 9.47 6.48 -4.09
CA GLY A 141 10.02 6.16 -2.78
C GLY A 141 9.35 4.93 -2.19
N TRP A 142 9.59 4.70 -0.92
CA TRP A 142 8.90 3.67 -0.17
C TRP A 142 8.56 4.16 1.24
N VAL A 143 7.66 3.46 1.88
CA VAL A 143 7.15 3.79 3.22
C VAL A 143 7.39 2.60 4.14
N ASP A 144 7.74 2.85 5.41
CA ASP A 144 7.47 1.88 6.47
C ASP A 144 6.00 2.00 6.88
N PRO A 145 5.13 1.07 6.43
CA PRO A 145 3.69 1.26 6.61
C PRO A 145 3.22 1.02 8.04
N VAL A 146 4.02 0.33 8.86
CA VAL A 146 3.72 0.13 10.27
C VAL A 146 4.03 1.41 11.04
N VAL A 147 5.21 1.99 10.81
CA VAL A 147 5.60 3.28 11.42
C VAL A 147 4.63 4.40 10.98
N TYR A 148 4.26 4.44 9.69
CA TYR A 148 3.25 5.36 9.15
C TYR A 148 1.92 5.24 9.90
N SER A 149 1.38 4.01 10.02
CA SER A 149 0.09 3.80 10.67
C SER A 149 0.13 4.18 12.15
N HIS A 150 1.22 3.86 12.84
CA HIS A 150 1.42 4.26 14.25
C HIS A 150 1.52 5.77 14.40
N ALA A 151 2.29 6.47 13.56
CA ALA A 151 2.45 7.91 13.64
C ALA A 151 1.10 8.64 13.47
N LEU A 152 0.32 8.28 12.44
CA LEU A 152 -0.97 8.91 12.18
C LEU A 152 -1.98 8.63 13.29
N LEU A 153 -2.03 7.38 13.78
CA LEU A 153 -2.96 7.03 14.87
C LEU A 153 -2.54 7.62 16.23
N THR A 154 -1.25 7.84 16.45
CA THR A 154 -0.76 8.56 17.63
C THR A 154 -1.23 9.99 17.59
N GLU A 155 -1.06 10.67 16.45
CA GLU A 155 -1.54 12.03 16.28
C GLU A 155 -3.07 12.12 16.34
N ALA A 156 -3.78 11.16 15.72
CA ALA A 156 -5.23 11.10 15.85
C ALA A 156 -5.69 10.97 17.31
N LYS A 157 -4.98 10.20 18.15
CA LYS A 157 -5.25 10.11 19.60
C LYS A 157 -5.01 11.42 20.32
N HIS A 158 -3.94 12.15 20.00
CA HIS A 158 -3.71 13.50 20.56
C HIS A 158 -4.85 14.46 20.21
N LEU A 159 -5.48 14.26 19.04
CA LEU A 159 -6.66 15.00 18.58
C LEU A 159 -8.00 14.45 19.12
N GLY A 160 -7.97 13.46 20.02
CA GLY A 160 -9.15 12.92 20.70
C GLY A 160 -9.73 11.63 20.11
N ALA A 161 -9.09 11.02 19.13
CA ALA A 161 -9.53 9.73 18.60
C ALA A 161 -9.34 8.58 19.60
N GLN A 162 -10.24 7.61 19.59
CA GLN A 162 -10.08 6.35 20.31
C GLN A 162 -9.57 5.26 19.36
N VAL A 163 -8.66 4.40 19.83
CA VAL A 163 -8.10 3.30 19.03
C VAL A 163 -8.09 2.02 19.85
N PHE A 164 -8.88 1.05 19.40
CA PHE A 164 -8.98 -0.28 19.98
C PHE A 164 -8.27 -1.30 19.08
N GLN A 165 -7.31 -2.00 19.64
CA GLN A 165 -6.59 -3.11 19.01
C GLN A 165 -7.05 -4.43 19.60
N HIS A 166 -6.85 -5.53 18.87
CA HIS A 166 -7.25 -6.88 19.29
C HIS A 166 -8.73 -7.00 19.60
N LEU A 167 -9.56 -6.18 18.92
CA LEU A 167 -11.00 -6.15 19.07
C LEU A 167 -11.66 -6.25 17.69
N ALA A 168 -12.21 -7.42 17.37
CA ALA A 168 -12.85 -7.64 16.08
C ALA A 168 -14.26 -7.02 16.03
N VAL A 169 -14.59 -6.34 14.95
CA VAL A 169 -15.97 -6.01 14.60
C VAL A 169 -16.64 -7.27 14.04
N THR A 170 -17.73 -7.69 14.66
CA THR A 170 -18.47 -8.91 14.31
C THR A 170 -19.75 -8.63 13.53
N ALA A 171 -20.30 -7.42 13.64
CA ALA A 171 -21.47 -7.02 12.87
C ALA A 171 -21.55 -5.51 12.64
N ILE A 172 -22.13 -5.13 11.50
CA ILE A 172 -22.57 -3.77 11.20
C ILE A 172 -24.03 -3.64 11.66
N ARG A 173 -24.30 -2.72 12.57
CA ARG A 173 -25.63 -2.42 13.07
C ARG A 173 -26.35 -1.47 12.12
N ARG A 174 -27.60 -1.77 11.80
CA ARG A 174 -28.44 -0.95 10.89
C ARG A 174 -29.85 -0.81 11.43
N GLN A 175 -30.47 0.34 11.11
CA GLN A 175 -31.89 0.57 11.23
C GLN A 175 -32.45 0.93 9.85
N GLY A 176 -33.15 0.01 9.22
CA GLY A 176 -33.51 0.11 7.81
C GLY A 176 -32.26 0.18 6.93
N SER A 177 -32.17 1.21 6.09
CA SER A 177 -31.04 1.46 5.21
C SER A 177 -29.95 2.35 5.83
N ARG A 178 -29.99 2.65 7.14
CA ARG A 178 -29.01 3.51 7.81
C ARG A 178 -28.15 2.70 8.77
N VAL A 179 -26.84 2.89 8.71
CA VAL A 179 -25.91 2.40 9.74
C VAL A 179 -26.17 3.11 11.06
N THR A 180 -26.15 2.37 12.17
CA THR A 180 -26.27 2.89 13.53
C THR A 180 -25.07 2.56 14.42
N GLY A 181 -24.07 1.85 13.89
CA GLY A 181 -22.84 1.49 14.58
C GLY A 181 -22.36 0.08 14.28
N VAL A 182 -21.59 -0.47 15.19
CA VAL A 182 -21.00 -1.83 15.08
C VAL A 182 -21.21 -2.61 16.37
N THR A 183 -21.09 -3.95 16.27
CA THR A 183 -20.94 -4.85 17.42
C THR A 183 -19.53 -5.45 17.37
N THR A 184 -18.89 -5.58 18.52
CA THR A 184 -17.56 -6.12 18.68
C THR A 184 -17.56 -7.52 19.30
N ALA A 185 -16.43 -8.23 19.22
CA ALA A 185 -16.31 -9.65 19.63
C ALA A 185 -16.53 -9.88 21.14
N ASP A 186 -16.34 -8.86 21.97
CA ASP A 186 -16.64 -8.87 23.41
C ASP A 186 -18.14 -8.66 23.73
N GLY A 187 -18.98 -8.52 22.69
CA GLY A 187 -20.41 -8.28 22.79
C GLY A 187 -20.80 -6.81 22.98
N ALA A 188 -19.84 -5.89 23.08
CA ALA A 188 -20.12 -4.47 23.19
C ALA A 188 -20.69 -3.90 21.87
N THR A 189 -21.43 -2.80 22.01
CA THR A 189 -21.95 -2.05 20.86
C THR A 189 -21.39 -0.64 20.87
N HIS A 190 -20.98 -0.16 19.69
CA HIS A 190 -20.46 1.19 19.49
C HIS A 190 -21.39 1.91 18.51
N ASP A 191 -21.99 3.00 18.93
CA ASP A 191 -22.89 3.78 18.08
C ASP A 191 -22.10 4.69 17.13
N ALA A 192 -22.58 4.80 15.89
CA ALA A 192 -21.97 5.68 14.88
C ALA A 192 -23.00 6.13 13.83
N ASP A 193 -22.81 7.36 13.34
CA ASP A 193 -23.53 7.90 12.18
C ASP A 193 -22.89 7.43 10.85
N VAL A 194 -21.57 7.20 10.90
CA VAL A 194 -20.76 6.73 9.76
C VAL A 194 -19.83 5.60 10.19
N VAL A 195 -19.79 4.56 9.39
CA VAL A 195 -18.85 3.44 9.51
C VAL A 195 -18.02 3.37 8.23
N VAL A 196 -16.71 3.48 8.36
CA VAL A 196 -15.75 3.34 7.26
C VAL A 196 -15.13 1.95 7.30
N ASN A 197 -15.33 1.19 6.22
CA ASN A 197 -14.67 -0.09 6.01
C ASN A 197 -13.28 0.13 5.38
N ALA A 198 -12.24 0.01 6.19
CA ALA A 198 -10.82 0.03 5.80
C ALA A 198 -10.14 -1.31 6.13
N THR A 199 -10.89 -2.42 6.07
CA THR A 199 -10.44 -3.76 6.48
C THR A 199 -9.48 -4.43 5.50
N GLY A 200 -9.15 -3.77 4.38
CA GLY A 200 -8.19 -4.26 3.39
C GLY A 200 -8.58 -5.64 2.84
N ARG A 201 -7.73 -6.65 3.03
CA ARG A 201 -7.94 -8.02 2.53
C ARG A 201 -9.15 -8.75 3.11
N TRP A 202 -9.82 -8.17 4.09
CA TRP A 202 -11.03 -8.74 4.70
C TRP A 202 -12.32 -8.03 4.28
N ALA A 203 -12.27 -7.18 3.24
CA ALA A 203 -13.42 -6.43 2.77
C ALA A 203 -14.54 -7.30 2.14
N ASP A 204 -14.26 -8.56 1.83
CA ASP A 204 -15.21 -9.56 1.36
C ASP A 204 -15.63 -10.61 2.41
N GLN A 205 -15.16 -10.46 3.66
CA GLN A 205 -15.36 -11.45 4.70
C GLN A 205 -16.80 -11.55 5.20
N SER A 206 -17.14 -12.72 5.77
CA SER A 206 -18.49 -13.06 6.24
C SER A 206 -18.99 -12.22 7.40
N ALA A 207 -18.11 -11.54 8.13
CA ALA A 207 -18.49 -10.60 9.19
C ALA A 207 -19.26 -9.37 8.65
N LEU A 208 -19.09 -9.05 7.37
CA LEU A 208 -19.82 -7.99 6.70
C LEU A 208 -21.08 -8.54 6.00
N PRO A 209 -22.22 -7.84 6.03
CA PRO A 209 -23.38 -8.16 5.21
C PRO A 209 -23.01 -8.23 3.72
N LEU A 210 -23.67 -9.12 2.95
CA LEU A 210 -23.35 -9.33 1.53
C LEU A 210 -23.44 -8.05 0.70
N ASP A 211 -24.42 -7.21 0.98
CA ASP A 211 -24.65 -5.92 0.33
C ASP A 211 -23.64 -4.82 0.70
N LEU A 212 -22.64 -5.14 1.54
CA LEU A 212 -21.57 -4.21 1.95
C LEU A 212 -20.18 -4.73 1.60
N ARG A 213 -20.06 -5.94 1.05
CA ARG A 213 -18.78 -6.55 0.71
C ARG A 213 -18.24 -5.98 -0.60
N ILE A 214 -16.94 -5.77 -0.63
CA ILE A 214 -16.20 -5.51 -1.87
C ILE A 214 -15.55 -6.82 -2.28
N PRO A 215 -15.92 -7.42 -3.42
CA PRO A 215 -15.30 -8.67 -3.88
C PRO A 215 -13.83 -8.46 -4.18
N LEU A 216 -12.98 -9.39 -3.72
CA LEU A 216 -11.53 -9.33 -3.87
C LEU A 216 -11.03 -10.43 -4.81
N ALA A 217 -9.95 -10.13 -5.53
CA ALA A 217 -9.18 -11.12 -6.28
C ALA A 217 -8.13 -11.76 -5.33
N PRO A 218 -8.09 -13.10 -5.20
CA PRO A 218 -7.05 -13.76 -4.42
C PRO A 218 -5.67 -13.40 -4.99
N SER A 219 -4.80 -12.86 -4.14
CA SER A 219 -3.42 -12.58 -4.51
C SER A 219 -2.56 -12.55 -3.26
N ALA A 220 -1.53 -13.39 -3.24
CA ALA A 220 -0.54 -13.39 -2.19
C ALA A 220 0.87 -13.34 -2.79
N GLY A 221 1.79 -12.70 -2.10
CA GLY A 221 3.17 -12.56 -2.53
C GLY A 221 4.13 -12.84 -1.40
N LEU A 222 5.28 -13.42 -1.75
CA LEU A 222 6.37 -13.71 -0.84
C LEU A 222 7.28 -12.49 -0.72
N MET A 223 7.67 -12.17 0.51
CA MET A 223 8.70 -11.20 0.85
C MET A 223 9.77 -11.85 1.70
N LEU A 224 11.02 -11.64 1.31
CA LEU A 224 12.20 -12.06 2.05
C LEU A 224 12.84 -10.84 2.68
N PHE A 225 13.35 -11.02 3.89
CA PHE A 225 14.13 -10.01 4.61
C PHE A 225 15.53 -10.57 4.85
N THR A 226 16.55 -9.80 4.50
CA THR A 226 17.93 -10.16 4.83
C THR A 226 18.24 -9.87 6.30
N PRO A 227 19.27 -10.48 6.89
CA PRO A 227 19.89 -9.92 8.09
C PRO A 227 20.47 -8.53 7.79
N PRO A 228 20.84 -7.74 8.83
CA PRO A 228 21.57 -6.50 8.65
C PRO A 228 22.89 -6.72 7.88
N LEU A 229 23.11 -5.91 6.86
CA LEU A 229 24.27 -5.98 5.95
C LEU A 229 24.90 -4.60 5.80
N ALA A 230 26.19 -4.57 5.53
CA ALA A 230 26.82 -3.38 4.98
C ALA A 230 26.53 -3.33 3.47
N HIS A 231 25.74 -2.37 3.01
CA HIS A 231 25.39 -2.19 1.60
C HIS A 231 25.23 -0.70 1.25
N GLY A 232 25.39 -0.39 -0.04
CA GLY A 232 25.18 0.94 -0.60
C GLY A 232 23.79 1.15 -1.22
N VAL A 233 22.92 0.15 -1.21
CA VAL A 233 21.56 0.23 -1.79
C VAL A 233 20.74 1.29 -1.05
N GLN A 234 20.29 2.29 -1.77
CA GLN A 234 19.50 3.40 -1.20
C GLN A 234 18.11 3.55 -1.84
N ARG A 235 17.90 2.94 -3.00
CA ARG A 235 16.72 3.11 -3.84
C ARG A 235 15.94 1.82 -3.97
N VAL A 236 14.74 1.93 -4.51
CA VAL A 236 14.03 0.77 -5.02
C VAL A 236 14.72 0.31 -6.30
N ILE A 237 15.08 -0.95 -6.36
CA ILE A 237 15.59 -1.64 -7.55
C ILE A 237 14.45 -2.50 -8.08
N PHE A 238 13.99 -2.20 -9.29
CA PHE A 238 12.97 -2.97 -9.98
C PHE A 238 13.57 -3.63 -11.21
N SER A 239 13.79 -4.93 -11.14
CA SER A 239 14.36 -5.71 -12.23
C SER A 239 13.37 -6.77 -12.74
N PRO A 240 13.63 -7.40 -13.89
CA PRO A 240 12.72 -8.41 -14.46
C PRO A 240 12.40 -9.58 -13.52
N HIS A 241 13.36 -9.95 -12.68
CA HIS A 241 13.28 -11.19 -11.89
C HIS A 241 13.21 -10.98 -10.39
N VAL A 242 13.48 -9.76 -9.91
CA VAL A 242 13.48 -9.45 -8.48
C VAL A 242 13.31 -7.96 -8.24
N HIS A 243 12.60 -7.62 -7.17
CA HIS A 243 12.46 -6.26 -6.68
C HIS A 243 13.13 -6.18 -5.31
N ILE A 244 13.95 -5.16 -5.09
CA ILE A 244 14.73 -5.00 -3.88
C ILE A 244 14.59 -3.56 -3.38
N ARG A 245 14.49 -3.38 -2.08
CA ARG A 245 14.60 -2.06 -1.45
C ARG A 245 15.26 -2.17 -0.08
N PRO A 246 15.81 -1.08 0.44
CA PRO A 246 16.20 -1.01 1.85
C PRO A 246 15.00 -1.28 2.79
N ASP A 247 15.25 -1.87 3.97
CA ASP A 247 14.21 -2.17 4.96
C ASP A 247 14.64 -1.77 6.39
N GLY A 248 15.34 -0.68 6.52
CA GLY A 248 15.81 -0.19 7.81
C GLY A 248 16.86 -1.08 8.49
N ALA A 249 17.60 -0.52 9.42
CA ALA A 249 18.65 -1.22 10.16
C ALA A 249 19.64 -2.04 9.29
N GLY A 250 19.89 -1.60 8.05
CA GLY A 250 20.78 -2.28 7.10
C GLY A 250 20.22 -3.56 6.49
N ARG A 251 18.91 -3.81 6.56
CA ARG A 251 18.24 -4.93 5.89
C ARG A 251 17.85 -4.55 4.48
N LEU A 252 17.68 -5.57 3.65
CA LEU A 252 16.99 -5.46 2.37
C LEU A 252 15.71 -6.29 2.41
N LEU A 253 14.65 -5.75 1.81
CA LEU A 253 13.42 -6.46 1.50
C LEU A 253 13.47 -6.85 0.02
N ILE A 254 13.19 -8.12 -0.25
CA ILE A 254 13.26 -8.73 -1.57
C ILE A 254 11.92 -9.39 -1.87
N CYS A 255 11.37 -9.14 -3.05
CA CYS A 255 10.15 -9.78 -3.53
C CYS A 255 10.14 -9.88 -5.06
N ARG A 256 9.09 -10.52 -5.59
CA ARG A 256 8.75 -10.54 -7.01
C ARG A 256 7.23 -10.55 -7.18
N ASN A 257 6.72 -9.76 -8.12
CA ASN A 257 5.28 -9.56 -8.24
C ASN A 257 4.55 -10.76 -8.87
N ASP A 258 5.21 -11.48 -9.75
CA ASP A 258 4.70 -12.65 -10.48
C ASP A 258 4.97 -13.99 -9.78
N LEU A 259 5.61 -13.97 -8.60
CA LEU A 259 5.78 -15.15 -7.78
C LEU A 259 4.50 -15.40 -6.97
N GLU A 260 3.67 -16.30 -7.49
CA GLU A 260 2.44 -16.70 -6.83
C GLU A 260 2.72 -17.70 -5.70
N VAL A 261 2.17 -17.38 -4.53
CA VAL A 261 2.14 -18.28 -3.37
C VAL A 261 0.70 -18.30 -2.84
N THR A 262 0.33 -19.33 -2.09
CA THR A 262 -0.97 -19.34 -1.41
C THR A 262 -0.90 -18.54 -0.10
N ALA A 263 -2.05 -18.03 0.35
CA ALA A 263 -2.13 -17.20 1.54
C ALA A 263 -1.72 -17.95 2.83
N ASP A 264 -1.83 -19.26 2.81
CA ASP A 264 -1.53 -20.21 3.88
C ASP A 264 -0.25 -21.02 3.60
N ALA A 265 0.59 -20.58 2.64
CA ALA A 265 1.83 -21.28 2.30
C ALA A 265 2.76 -21.34 3.52
N GLU A 266 3.13 -22.55 3.91
CA GLU A 266 4.17 -22.80 4.91
C GLU A 266 5.53 -22.87 4.19
N LEU A 267 6.19 -21.73 4.09
CA LEU A 267 7.48 -21.59 3.42
C LEU A 267 8.62 -21.56 4.45
N ASP A 268 9.71 -22.20 4.11
CA ASP A 268 10.98 -22.14 4.83
C ASP A 268 12.12 -21.69 3.92
N ARG A 269 13.33 -21.61 4.47
CA ARG A 269 14.52 -21.15 3.74
C ARG A 269 14.94 -22.09 2.57
N CYS A 270 14.46 -23.33 2.57
CA CYS A 270 14.77 -24.34 1.54
C CYS A 270 13.68 -24.42 0.47
N SER A 271 12.55 -23.76 0.66
CA SER A 271 11.45 -23.76 -0.31
C SER A 271 11.92 -23.22 -1.67
N PRO A 272 11.51 -23.85 -2.78
CA PRO A 272 11.94 -23.43 -4.13
C PRO A 272 11.68 -21.95 -4.45
N GLU A 273 10.58 -21.42 -3.96
CA GLU A 273 10.18 -20.01 -4.10
C GLU A 273 11.19 -19.08 -3.42
N VAL A 274 11.65 -19.47 -2.23
CA VAL A 274 12.62 -18.71 -1.43
C VAL A 274 14.01 -18.78 -2.07
N THR A 275 14.47 -19.98 -2.41
CA THR A 275 15.79 -20.19 -3.00
C THR A 275 15.90 -19.57 -4.38
N GLY A 276 14.83 -19.66 -5.20
CA GLY A 276 14.77 -19.02 -6.52
C GLY A 276 14.79 -17.50 -6.44
N LEU A 277 14.04 -16.92 -5.51
CA LEU A 277 14.02 -15.47 -5.32
C LEU A 277 15.36 -14.94 -4.79
N LEU A 278 16.02 -15.67 -3.88
CA LEU A 278 17.38 -15.33 -3.42
C LEU A 278 18.42 -15.46 -4.55
N ALA A 279 18.30 -16.48 -5.42
CA ALA A 279 19.19 -16.64 -6.56
C ALA A 279 19.10 -15.43 -7.50
N ALA A 280 17.88 -14.99 -7.85
CA ALA A 280 17.68 -13.79 -8.67
C ALA A 280 18.23 -12.53 -7.99
N ALA A 281 18.05 -12.39 -6.67
CA ALA A 281 18.61 -11.26 -5.94
C ALA A 281 20.15 -11.24 -5.93
N ARG A 282 20.79 -12.41 -5.84
CA ARG A 282 22.25 -12.57 -5.88
C ARG A 282 22.85 -12.23 -7.25
N GLU A 283 22.10 -12.43 -8.34
CA GLU A 283 22.52 -11.99 -9.67
C GLU A 283 22.55 -10.47 -9.77
N VAL A 284 21.54 -9.79 -9.24
CA VAL A 284 21.44 -8.32 -9.26
C VAL A 284 22.38 -7.67 -8.24
N LEU A 285 22.50 -8.25 -7.05
CA LEU A 285 23.33 -7.77 -5.95
C LEU A 285 24.31 -8.87 -5.49
N PRO A 286 25.52 -8.97 -6.04
CA PRO A 286 26.51 -10.00 -5.69
C PRO A 286 26.92 -10.02 -4.21
N LEU A 287 26.74 -8.91 -3.50
CA LEU A 287 26.96 -8.84 -2.05
C LEU A 287 26.09 -9.84 -1.27
N LEU A 288 24.96 -10.29 -1.85
CA LEU A 288 24.06 -11.29 -1.27
C LEU A 288 24.52 -12.75 -1.46
N ARG A 289 25.69 -13.00 -2.09
CA ARG A 289 26.17 -14.35 -2.46
C ARG A 289 26.08 -15.35 -1.32
N HIS A 290 26.38 -14.96 -0.09
CA HIS A 290 26.42 -15.81 1.10
C HIS A 290 25.36 -15.40 2.14
N VAL A 291 24.34 -14.67 1.70
CA VAL A 291 23.27 -14.19 2.59
C VAL A 291 22.04 -15.08 2.41
N ASP A 292 21.52 -15.57 3.50
CA ASP A 292 20.24 -16.26 3.57
C ASP A 292 19.14 -15.32 4.11
N ALA A 293 17.87 -15.68 3.88
CA ALA A 293 16.76 -14.93 4.43
C ALA A 293 16.74 -15.04 5.96
N GLU A 294 16.66 -13.89 6.65
CA GLU A 294 16.44 -13.84 8.11
C GLU A 294 14.97 -14.13 8.42
N ALA A 295 14.06 -13.55 7.65
CA ALA A 295 12.63 -13.72 7.83
C ALA A 295 11.90 -13.83 6.48
N LEU A 296 10.76 -14.50 6.52
CA LEU A 296 9.85 -14.68 5.40
C LEU A 296 8.47 -14.13 5.80
N ARG A 297 7.78 -13.47 4.88
CA ARG A 297 6.37 -13.08 5.07
C ARG A 297 5.58 -13.33 3.80
N VAL A 298 4.40 -13.90 3.96
CA VAL A 298 3.39 -13.96 2.90
C VAL A 298 2.39 -12.83 3.11
N GLY A 299 2.31 -11.93 2.14
CA GLY A 299 1.40 -10.80 2.16
C GLY A 299 0.20 -11.02 1.24
N VAL A 300 -1.01 -11.05 1.79
CA VAL A 300 -2.24 -11.10 0.99
C VAL A 300 -2.66 -9.70 0.62
N ARG A 301 -2.76 -9.44 -0.68
CA ARG A 301 -3.08 -8.12 -1.23
C ARG A 301 -4.59 -7.87 -1.19
N ALA A 302 -4.97 -6.64 -0.87
CA ALA A 302 -6.36 -6.18 -0.89
C ALA A 302 -6.71 -5.65 -2.29
N ILE A 303 -6.87 -6.56 -3.25
CA ILE A 303 -7.15 -6.20 -4.65
C ILE A 303 -8.63 -6.41 -4.92
N PRO A 304 -9.43 -5.34 -5.19
CA PRO A 304 -10.80 -5.52 -5.69
C PRO A 304 -10.82 -6.36 -6.97
N ALA A 305 -11.89 -7.11 -7.20
CA ALA A 305 -11.98 -8.12 -8.27
C ALA A 305 -11.73 -7.55 -9.68
N ASP A 306 -11.98 -6.27 -9.89
CA ASP A 306 -11.69 -5.57 -11.14
C ASP A 306 -10.32 -4.88 -11.17
N GLN A 307 -9.48 -5.08 -10.16
CA GLN A 307 -8.11 -4.53 -10.00
C GLN A 307 -8.04 -3.05 -9.60
N PHE A 308 -9.16 -2.33 -9.51
CA PHE A 308 -9.19 -0.90 -9.23
C PHE A 308 -9.71 -0.57 -7.83
N PRO A 309 -9.32 0.58 -7.26
CA PRO A 309 -9.82 1.02 -5.96
C PRO A 309 -11.34 1.04 -5.89
N ALA A 310 -11.90 0.68 -4.74
CA ALA A 310 -13.31 0.81 -4.40
C ALA A 310 -13.46 1.79 -3.24
N VAL A 311 -13.73 3.06 -3.57
CA VAL A 311 -13.72 4.17 -2.60
C VAL A 311 -15.00 4.98 -2.72
N GLY A 312 -15.79 5.01 -1.64
CA GLY A 312 -17.01 5.79 -1.62
C GLY A 312 -18.12 5.22 -0.73
N PRO A 313 -19.27 5.92 -0.69
CA PRO A 313 -20.43 5.45 0.03
C PRO A 313 -21.01 4.18 -0.60
N SER A 314 -21.53 3.28 0.23
CA SER A 314 -22.18 2.05 -0.25
C SER A 314 -23.57 2.37 -0.80
N PRO A 315 -23.95 1.84 -1.97
CA PRO A 315 -25.30 2.04 -2.50
C PRO A 315 -26.33 1.43 -1.55
N GLY A 316 -27.42 2.13 -1.33
CA GLY A 316 -28.53 1.62 -0.50
C GLY A 316 -28.28 1.60 1.02
N THR A 317 -27.07 1.90 1.50
CA THR A 317 -26.78 1.93 2.93
C THR A 317 -26.16 3.27 3.34
N LYS A 318 -27.00 4.15 3.89
CA LYS A 318 -26.57 5.45 4.39
C LYS A 318 -25.62 5.31 5.59
N GLY A 319 -24.52 6.07 5.56
CA GLY A 319 -23.54 6.07 6.63
C GLY A 319 -22.52 4.92 6.55
N TYR A 320 -22.55 4.08 5.51
CA TYR A 320 -21.48 3.11 5.28
C TYR A 320 -20.59 3.52 4.11
N TYR A 321 -19.28 3.49 4.32
CA TYR A 321 -18.27 3.94 3.38
C TYR A 321 -17.20 2.85 3.19
N SER A 322 -16.86 2.51 1.97
CA SER A 322 -15.82 1.52 1.65
C SER A 322 -14.55 2.21 1.17
N VAL A 323 -13.39 1.75 1.65
CA VAL A 323 -12.06 2.21 1.20
C VAL A 323 -11.15 1.01 1.05
N VAL A 324 -11.20 0.38 -0.12
CA VAL A 324 -10.46 -0.85 -0.43
C VAL A 324 -9.67 -0.66 -1.71
N THR A 325 -8.35 -0.94 -1.66
CA THR A 325 -7.46 -0.70 -2.81
C THR A 325 -6.19 -1.52 -2.76
N HIS A 326 -5.66 -1.89 -3.93
CA HIS A 326 -4.35 -2.52 -4.07
C HIS A 326 -3.21 -1.55 -3.75
N SER A 327 -3.18 -0.35 -4.33
CA SER A 327 -2.12 0.64 -4.12
C SER A 327 -2.25 1.39 -2.79
N GLY A 328 -2.68 0.67 -1.73
CA GLY A 328 -3.05 1.29 -0.46
C GLY A 328 -1.97 2.15 0.16
N VAL A 329 -0.70 1.78 0.05
CA VAL A 329 0.41 2.58 0.60
C VAL A 329 0.56 3.90 -0.16
N THR A 330 0.65 3.87 -1.49
CA THR A 330 0.73 5.09 -2.32
C THR A 330 -0.47 6.00 -2.10
N LEU A 331 -1.67 5.42 -2.00
CA LEU A 331 -2.92 6.18 -1.96
C LEU A 331 -3.35 6.63 -0.56
N ALA A 332 -2.77 6.05 0.50
CA ALA A 332 -3.26 6.24 1.86
C ALA A 332 -3.45 7.71 2.28
N PRO A 333 -2.49 8.63 2.13
CA PRO A 333 -2.68 10.00 2.58
C PRO A 333 -3.76 10.73 1.76
N PHE A 334 -3.79 10.54 0.44
CA PHE A 334 -4.82 11.14 -0.42
C PHE A 334 -6.23 10.61 -0.09
N LEU A 335 -6.36 9.28 0.06
CA LEU A 335 -7.65 8.68 0.39
C LEU A 335 -8.12 9.07 1.79
N GLY A 336 -7.20 9.21 2.74
CA GLY A 336 -7.52 9.68 4.08
C GLY A 336 -8.17 11.06 4.07
N GLU A 337 -7.56 12.00 3.35
CA GLU A 337 -8.06 13.36 3.18
C GLU A 337 -9.40 13.38 2.41
N ALA A 338 -9.44 12.77 1.22
CA ALA A 338 -10.60 12.79 0.34
C ALA A 338 -11.84 12.15 1.00
N VAL A 339 -11.65 11.04 1.71
CA VAL A 339 -12.74 10.35 2.43
C VAL A 339 -13.24 11.19 3.59
N ALA A 340 -12.36 11.83 4.36
CA ALA A 340 -12.76 12.71 5.44
C ALA A 340 -13.55 13.93 4.92
N GLU A 341 -13.08 14.57 3.84
CA GLU A 341 -13.78 15.68 3.19
C GLU A 341 -15.18 15.26 2.67
N GLU A 342 -15.26 14.10 2.03
CA GLU A 342 -16.54 13.62 1.50
C GLU A 342 -17.54 13.30 2.65
N ILE A 343 -17.07 12.70 3.75
CA ILE A 343 -17.90 12.37 4.90
C ILE A 343 -18.38 13.63 5.63
N LEU A 344 -17.52 14.62 5.80
CA LEU A 344 -17.82 15.80 6.62
C LEU A 344 -18.51 16.91 5.84
N ASN A 345 -18.12 17.11 4.58
CA ASN A 345 -18.50 18.27 3.78
C ASN A 345 -19.28 17.92 2.52
N ASN A 346 -19.50 16.63 2.24
CA ASN A 346 -20.04 16.11 0.96
C ASN A 346 -19.22 16.56 -0.26
N THR A 347 -17.93 16.84 -0.08
CA THR A 347 -17.01 17.26 -1.15
C THR A 347 -16.55 16.02 -1.91
N VAL A 348 -17.03 15.86 -3.15
CA VAL A 348 -16.62 14.74 -4.01
C VAL A 348 -15.34 15.10 -4.76
N ARG A 349 -14.29 14.28 -4.56
CA ARG A 349 -13.02 14.44 -5.29
C ARG A 349 -13.16 13.80 -6.68
N PRO A 350 -12.93 14.57 -7.77
CA PRO A 350 -13.08 14.08 -9.15
C PRO A 350 -12.15 12.89 -9.46
N GLU A 351 -10.99 12.79 -8.81
CA GLU A 351 -10.05 11.70 -8.95
C GLU A 351 -10.66 10.33 -8.57
N LEU A 352 -11.70 10.33 -7.74
CA LEU A 352 -12.41 9.12 -7.29
C LEU A 352 -13.59 8.73 -8.18
N ALA A 353 -13.93 9.52 -9.20
CA ALA A 353 -15.14 9.30 -10.00
C ALA A 353 -15.19 7.89 -10.65
N SER A 354 -14.06 7.41 -11.18
CA SER A 354 -13.96 6.09 -11.82
C SER A 354 -13.80 4.93 -10.83
N PHE A 355 -13.68 5.22 -9.53
CA PHE A 355 -13.30 4.23 -8.51
C PHE A 355 -14.39 4.02 -7.45
N ARG A 356 -15.64 4.37 -7.78
CA ARG A 356 -16.77 4.25 -6.87
C ARG A 356 -17.18 2.78 -6.69
N PRO A 357 -17.58 2.36 -5.46
CA PRO A 357 -17.94 0.98 -5.17
C PRO A 357 -19.26 0.53 -5.82
N GLN A 358 -20.08 1.45 -6.33
CA GLN A 358 -21.37 1.15 -6.98
C GLN A 358 -21.28 0.05 -8.03
N ARG A 359 -20.17 -0.03 -8.76
CA ARG A 359 -19.94 -1.00 -9.82
C ARG A 359 -19.93 -2.47 -9.36
N PHE A 360 -19.85 -2.71 -8.05
CA PHE A 360 -19.91 -4.04 -7.45
C PHE A 360 -21.30 -4.42 -6.93
N PHE A 361 -22.27 -3.50 -7.00
CA PHE A 361 -23.60 -3.67 -6.41
C PHE A 361 -24.73 -3.51 -7.43
N SER A 362 -24.41 -3.54 -8.72
CA SER A 362 -25.38 -3.51 -9.83
C SER A 362 -25.95 -4.86 -10.16
#